data_f94c20ce0ff2993cbfd0732b257c5eca
#
_entry.id   f94c20ce0ff2993cbfd0732b257c5eca
#
_cell.length_a   1.000
_cell.length_b   1.000
_cell.length_c   1.000
_cell.angle_alpha   90.00
_cell.angle_beta   90.00
_cell.angle_gamma   90.00
#
_symmetry.space_group_name_H-M   'P 1'
#
loop_
_entity.id
_entity.type
_entity.pdbx_description
1 polymer ?
#
loop_
_entity_poly.entity_id
_entity_poly.type
_entity_poly.pdbx_seq_one_letter_code
_entity_poly.pdbx_strand_id
1 'polypeptide(L)'
;MKKPLITTELKVGILVLIGVLILFYMSFKVEKFGFLREEGYGLSIILDNAGGLDTRTPVFIAGVQVGKINKISLSGYKARARILVKKSVKIPVDSAIAIKSQSLLGDKYLEIIPGVEGKYF
;
A
#
# COMPACT_ATOMS: atom_id res chain seq x y z
N MET A 1 47.19 -38.81 -4.91
CA MET A 1 46.40 -37.93 -4.06
C MET A 1 45.05 -37.76 -4.65
N LYS A 2 44.05 -38.18 -3.93
CA LYS A 2 42.70 -37.93 -4.36
C LYS A 2 42.34 -36.47 -4.02
N LYS A 3 41.96 -35.71 -5.02
CA LYS A 3 41.41 -34.39 -4.77
C LYS A 3 40.04 -34.52 -4.08
N PRO A 4 39.78 -33.74 -3.04
CA PRO A 4 38.44 -33.78 -2.47
C PRO A 4 37.42 -33.36 -3.54
N LEU A 5 36.26 -34.01 -3.55
CA LEU A 5 35.17 -33.66 -4.44
C LEU A 5 34.69 -32.24 -4.21
N ILE A 6 34.96 -31.73 -3.02
CA ILE A 6 34.57 -30.39 -2.62
C ILE A 6 35.87 -29.60 -2.36
N THR A 7 36.15 -28.66 -3.25
CA THR A 7 37.29 -27.75 -3.09
C THR A 7 36.83 -26.54 -2.25
N THR A 8 37.80 -25.78 -1.74
CA THR A 8 37.49 -24.54 -1.00
C THR A 8 36.70 -23.57 -1.85
N GLU A 9 37.02 -23.49 -3.14
CA GLU A 9 36.29 -22.66 -4.09
C GLU A 9 34.85 -23.12 -4.25
N LEU A 10 34.61 -24.41 -4.29
CA LEU A 10 33.28 -24.96 -4.38
C LEU A 10 32.49 -24.69 -3.10
N LYS A 11 33.10 -24.80 -1.94
CA LYS A 11 32.48 -24.48 -0.65
C LYS A 11 32.04 -23.03 -0.59
N VAL A 12 32.88 -22.11 -1.02
CA VAL A 12 32.57 -20.67 -1.05
C VAL A 12 31.45 -20.40 -2.05
N GLY A 13 31.49 -21.03 -3.21
CA GLY A 13 30.44 -20.89 -4.21
C GLY A 13 29.09 -21.37 -3.73
N ILE A 14 29.05 -22.51 -3.04
CA ILE A 14 27.81 -23.02 -2.43
C ILE A 14 27.28 -22.06 -1.37
N LEU A 15 28.15 -21.53 -0.53
CA LEU A 15 27.77 -20.59 0.51
C LEU A 15 27.17 -19.33 -0.08
N VAL A 16 27.77 -18.78 -1.12
CA VAL A 16 27.26 -17.59 -1.82
C VAL A 16 25.91 -17.90 -2.47
N LEU A 17 25.80 -19.06 -3.10
CA LEU A 17 24.54 -19.49 -3.72
C LEU A 17 23.40 -19.57 -2.69
N ILE A 18 23.67 -20.17 -1.54
CA ILE A 18 22.69 -20.26 -0.44
C ILE A 18 22.31 -18.88 0.04
N GLY A 19 23.27 -17.98 0.22
CA GLY A 19 23.03 -16.60 0.63
C GLY A 19 22.14 -15.85 -0.35
N VAL A 20 22.42 -15.99 -1.64
CA VAL A 20 21.61 -15.37 -2.70
C VAL A 20 20.19 -15.93 -2.71
N LEU A 21 20.04 -17.24 -2.58
CA LEU A 21 18.72 -17.89 -2.51
C LEU A 21 17.91 -17.42 -1.30
N ILE A 22 18.56 -17.26 -0.16
CA ILE A 22 17.90 -16.74 1.05
C ILE A 22 17.44 -15.31 0.84
N LEU A 23 18.28 -14.46 0.23
CA LEU A 23 17.91 -13.08 -0.07
C LEU A 23 16.72 -13.00 -1.02
N PHE A 24 16.72 -13.80 -2.09
CA PHE A 24 15.57 -13.89 -2.99
C PHE A 24 14.32 -14.33 -2.27
N TYR A 25 14.42 -15.38 -1.48
CA TYR A 25 13.29 -15.89 -0.71
C TYR A 25 12.71 -14.83 0.22
N MET A 26 13.56 -14.12 0.96
CA MET A 26 13.12 -13.06 1.86
C MET A 26 12.50 -11.90 1.11
N SER A 27 13.04 -11.54 -0.05
CA SER A 27 12.50 -10.47 -0.89
C SER A 27 11.08 -10.79 -1.34
N PHE A 28 10.85 -12.01 -1.81
CA PHE A 28 9.51 -12.45 -2.18
C PHE A 28 8.55 -12.50 -1.01
N LYS A 29 9.04 -12.95 0.12
CA LYS A 29 8.23 -13.08 1.33
C LYS A 29 7.79 -11.71 1.87
N VAL A 30 8.67 -10.72 1.80
CA VAL A 30 8.34 -9.36 2.23
C VAL A 30 7.25 -8.76 1.34
N GLU A 31 7.31 -8.93 0.04
CA GLU A 31 6.27 -8.47 -0.87
C GLU A 31 4.93 -9.15 -0.60
N LYS A 32 4.92 -10.47 -0.46
CA LYS A 32 3.71 -11.22 -0.13
C LYS A 32 3.15 -10.85 1.24
N PHE A 33 4.03 -10.60 2.19
CA PHE A 33 3.62 -10.29 3.55
C PHE A 33 2.93 -8.92 3.64
N GLY A 34 3.45 -7.91 2.94
CA GLY A 34 2.81 -6.62 2.81
C GLY A 34 1.47 -6.72 2.08
N PHE A 35 1.42 -7.53 1.02
CA PHE A 35 0.21 -7.73 0.23
C PHE A 35 -0.88 -8.48 1.01
N LEU A 36 -0.50 -9.51 1.78
CA LEU A 36 -1.44 -10.31 2.56
C LEU A 36 -1.99 -9.58 3.80
N ARG A 37 -1.22 -8.66 4.37
CA ARG A 37 -1.67 -7.87 5.52
C ARG A 37 -2.66 -6.77 5.16
N GLU A 38 -2.69 -6.39 3.91
CA GLU A 38 -3.55 -5.32 3.42
C GLU A 38 -4.81 -5.85 2.76
N GLU A 39 -5.29 -7.03 3.19
CA GLU A 39 -6.61 -7.48 2.80
C GLU A 39 -7.64 -6.46 3.29
N GLY A 40 -8.18 -5.73 2.34
CA GLY A 40 -9.16 -4.71 2.60
C GLY A 40 -10.19 -4.70 1.49
N TYR A 41 -11.07 -3.75 1.55
CA TYR A 41 -12.05 -3.54 0.51
C TYR A 41 -11.75 -2.25 -0.25
N GLY A 42 -12.15 -2.22 -1.51
CA GLY A 42 -11.98 -1.04 -2.35
C GLY A 42 -13.19 -0.14 -2.30
N LEU A 43 -12.95 1.15 -2.19
CA LEU A 43 -13.95 2.20 -2.31
C LEU A 43 -13.59 3.12 -3.46
N SER A 44 -14.58 3.56 -4.22
CA SER A 44 -14.38 4.57 -5.25
C SER A 44 -14.91 5.91 -4.75
N ILE A 45 -14.10 6.94 -4.88
CA ILE A 45 -14.49 8.30 -4.54
C ILE A 45 -14.33 9.19 -5.77
N ILE A 46 -15.16 10.21 -5.87
CA ILE A 46 -15.10 11.18 -6.96
C ILE A 46 -14.63 12.49 -6.39
N LEU A 47 -13.57 13.03 -6.97
CA LEU A 47 -12.95 14.29 -6.57
C LEU A 47 -13.02 15.27 -7.73
N ASP A 48 -13.23 16.54 -7.42
CA ASP A 48 -13.19 17.58 -8.44
C ASP A 48 -11.78 17.76 -9.01
N ASN A 49 -10.76 17.56 -8.18
CA ASN A 49 -9.37 17.67 -8.57
C ASN A 49 -8.51 16.75 -7.71
N ALA A 50 -7.73 15.88 -8.36
CA ALA A 50 -6.79 14.96 -7.70
C ALA A 50 -5.35 15.44 -7.79
N GLY A 51 -5.12 16.73 -8.08
CA GLY A 51 -3.78 17.27 -8.16
C GLY A 51 -2.99 17.11 -6.86
N GLY A 52 -1.78 16.59 -6.95
CA GLY A 52 -0.94 16.29 -5.79
C GLY A 52 -1.18 14.95 -5.14
N LEU A 53 -2.19 14.19 -5.59
CA LEU A 53 -2.45 12.83 -5.14
C LEU A 53 -1.84 11.81 -6.10
N ASP A 54 -1.37 10.69 -5.58
CA ASP A 54 -0.85 9.59 -6.38
C ASP A 54 -1.38 8.24 -5.87
N THR A 55 -0.95 7.15 -6.49
CA THR A 55 -1.41 5.81 -6.16
C THR A 55 -0.92 5.28 -4.81
N ARG A 56 -0.09 6.04 -4.09
CA ARG A 56 0.41 5.66 -2.78
C ARG A 56 0.00 6.63 -1.69
N THR A 57 -0.78 7.61 -2.03
CA THR A 57 -1.24 8.61 -1.06
C THR A 57 -2.00 7.92 0.07
N PRO A 58 -1.60 8.13 1.33
CA PRO A 58 -2.28 7.49 2.45
C PRO A 58 -3.64 8.10 2.72
N VAL A 59 -4.53 7.29 3.28
CA VAL A 59 -5.87 7.69 3.71
C VAL A 59 -5.96 7.56 5.22
N PHE A 60 -6.41 8.62 5.88
CA PHE A 60 -6.50 8.67 7.34
C PHE A 60 -7.93 8.88 7.81
N ILE A 61 -8.20 8.35 9.00
CA ILE A 61 -9.40 8.70 9.78
C ILE A 61 -8.91 9.11 11.16
N ALA A 62 -9.25 10.32 11.58
CA ALA A 62 -8.86 10.86 12.89
C ALA A 62 -7.36 10.76 13.16
N GLY A 63 -6.54 10.97 12.14
CA GLY A 63 -5.10 10.89 12.24
C GLY A 63 -4.49 9.49 12.18
N VAL A 64 -5.32 8.46 12.02
CA VAL A 64 -4.85 7.07 11.93
C VAL A 64 -4.96 6.61 10.48
N GLN A 65 -3.88 6.03 9.95
CA GLN A 65 -3.88 5.51 8.59
C GLN A 65 -4.75 4.25 8.50
N VAL A 66 -5.76 4.32 7.63
CA VAL A 66 -6.71 3.22 7.42
C VAL A 66 -6.63 2.62 6.03
N GLY A 67 -5.90 3.24 5.13
CA GLY A 67 -5.79 2.76 3.77
C GLY A 67 -4.89 3.63 2.93
N LYS A 68 -4.94 3.40 1.63
CA LYS A 68 -4.17 4.15 0.64
C LYS A 68 -4.92 4.22 -0.67
N ILE A 69 -4.54 5.16 -1.53
CA ILE A 69 -5.07 5.23 -2.88
C ILE A 69 -4.45 4.10 -3.71
N ASN A 70 -5.29 3.32 -4.36
CA ASN A 70 -4.86 2.23 -5.23
C ASN A 70 -4.78 2.66 -6.70
N LYS A 71 -5.74 3.44 -7.17
CA LYS A 71 -5.80 3.86 -8.56
C LYS A 71 -6.47 5.21 -8.67
N ILE A 72 -5.96 6.05 -9.56
CA ILE A 72 -6.58 7.33 -9.91
C ILE A 72 -6.87 7.31 -11.40
N SER A 73 -8.09 7.65 -11.77
CA SER A 73 -8.52 7.69 -13.16
C SER A 73 -9.42 8.91 -13.40
N LEU A 74 -9.62 9.25 -14.66
CA LEU A 74 -10.52 10.32 -15.05
C LEU A 74 -11.89 9.73 -15.37
N SER A 75 -12.92 10.29 -14.76
CA SER A 75 -14.31 9.91 -15.00
C SER A 75 -15.08 11.16 -15.42
N GLY A 76 -15.34 11.29 -16.72
CA GLY A 76 -15.86 12.55 -17.27
C GLY A 76 -14.82 13.65 -17.09
N TYR A 77 -15.19 14.71 -16.40
CA TYR A 77 -14.28 15.81 -16.07
C TYR A 77 -13.85 15.79 -14.59
N LYS A 78 -14.15 14.73 -13.89
CA LYS A 78 -13.79 14.57 -12.47
C LYS A 78 -12.80 13.43 -12.29
N ALA A 79 -12.03 13.48 -11.22
CA ALA A 79 -11.11 12.41 -10.87
C ALA A 79 -11.83 11.35 -10.05
N ARG A 80 -11.60 10.10 -10.42
CA ARG A 80 -12.07 8.95 -9.64
C ARG A 80 -10.86 8.32 -8.97
N ALA A 81 -10.85 8.30 -7.66
CA ALA A 81 -9.83 7.62 -6.89
C ALA A 81 -10.40 6.36 -6.27
N ARG A 82 -9.70 5.25 -6.49
CA ARG A 82 -10.05 4.00 -5.85
C ARG A 82 -9.13 3.83 -4.65
N ILE A 83 -9.71 3.75 -3.47
CA ILE A 83 -8.96 3.59 -2.23
C ILE A 83 -9.12 2.17 -1.71
N LEU A 84 -8.04 1.65 -1.16
CA LEU A 84 -8.03 0.37 -0.47
C LEU A 84 -8.05 0.65 1.02
N VAL A 85 -9.09 0.16 1.70
CA VAL A 85 -9.31 0.39 3.13
C VAL A 85 -9.15 -0.92 3.88
N LYS A 86 -8.55 -0.88 5.06
CA LYS A 86 -8.41 -2.05 5.92
C LYS A 86 -9.75 -2.68 6.22
N LYS A 87 -9.79 -4.01 6.21
CA LYS A 87 -11.02 -4.79 6.40
C LYS A 87 -11.70 -4.52 7.75
N SER A 88 -10.93 -4.18 8.76
CA SER A 88 -11.43 -3.88 10.11
C SER A 88 -12.10 -2.51 10.22
N VAL A 89 -11.95 -1.66 9.21
CA VAL A 89 -12.48 -0.28 9.23
C VAL A 89 -13.78 -0.23 8.46
N LYS A 90 -14.83 0.26 9.10
CA LYS A 90 -16.13 0.50 8.48
C LYS A 90 -16.29 1.99 8.24
N ILE A 91 -16.66 2.36 7.02
CA ILE A 91 -16.82 3.76 6.64
C ILE A 91 -18.29 4.02 6.38
N PRO A 92 -18.92 4.95 7.14
CA PRO A 92 -20.30 5.33 6.90
C PRO A 92 -20.50 5.92 5.51
N VAL A 93 -21.66 5.67 4.89
CA VAL A 93 -21.96 6.08 3.54
C VAL A 93 -22.08 7.61 3.38
N ASP A 94 -22.36 8.31 4.47
CA ASP A 94 -22.44 9.76 4.49
C ASP A 94 -21.13 10.46 4.87
N SER A 95 -20.01 9.72 4.82
CA SER A 95 -18.69 10.28 5.14
C SER A 95 -18.25 11.29 4.09
N ALA A 96 -17.52 12.31 4.54
CA ALA A 96 -16.90 13.29 3.68
C ALA A 96 -15.41 12.99 3.51
N ILE A 97 -14.80 13.53 2.45
CA ILE A 97 -13.37 13.38 2.20
C ILE A 97 -12.75 14.76 2.05
N ALA A 98 -11.66 14.97 2.78
CA ALA A 98 -10.87 16.18 2.70
C ALA A 98 -9.46 15.85 2.22
N ILE A 99 -8.90 16.71 1.39
CA ILE A 99 -7.50 16.63 0.97
C ILE A 99 -6.71 17.60 1.84
N LYS A 100 -5.74 17.06 2.57
CA LYS A 100 -4.90 17.86 3.45
C LYS A 100 -3.43 17.71 3.08
N SER A 101 -2.61 18.65 3.51
CA SER A 101 -1.18 18.64 3.28
C SER A 101 -0.45 18.28 4.57
N GLN A 102 0.46 17.29 4.50
CA GLN A 102 1.26 16.87 5.66
C GLN A 102 2.38 17.84 5.98
N SER A 103 2.87 18.56 4.98
CA SER A 103 4.00 19.47 5.16
C SER A 103 3.92 20.60 4.15
N LEU A 104 4.71 21.64 4.42
CA LEU A 104 4.88 22.76 3.49
C LEU A 104 5.53 22.34 2.16
N LEU A 105 6.13 21.16 2.12
CA LEU A 105 6.82 20.64 0.93
C LEU A 105 5.93 19.88 -0.03
N GLY A 106 4.63 19.75 0.26
CA GLY A 106 3.66 19.35 -0.73
C GLY A 106 3.12 17.94 -0.67
N ASP A 107 3.53 17.12 0.30
CA ASP A 107 2.94 15.80 0.46
C ASP A 107 1.50 15.93 0.94
N LYS A 108 0.58 15.39 0.15
CA LYS A 108 -0.84 15.43 0.46
C LYS A 108 -1.34 14.09 0.95
N TYR A 109 -2.42 14.11 1.70
CA TYR A 109 -3.10 12.90 2.14
C TYR A 109 -4.60 13.11 2.12
N LEU A 110 -5.34 12.00 2.05
CA LEU A 110 -6.79 12.04 2.15
C LEU A 110 -7.19 11.81 3.60
N GLU A 111 -8.16 12.56 4.07
CA GLU A 111 -8.78 12.35 5.36
C GLU A 111 -10.26 12.07 5.15
N ILE A 112 -10.72 10.96 5.73
CA ILE A 112 -12.13 10.60 5.75
C ILE A 112 -12.74 11.14 7.02
N ILE A 113 -13.76 11.96 6.88
CA ILE A 113 -14.53 12.48 8.00
C ILE A 113 -15.77 11.60 8.12
N PRO A 114 -15.85 10.72 9.13
CA PRO A 114 -16.96 9.78 9.24
C PRO A 114 -18.28 10.50 9.43
N GLY A 115 -19.31 9.99 8.75
CA GLY A 115 -20.67 10.46 8.93
C GLY A 115 -21.34 9.84 10.15
N VAL A 116 -22.64 10.11 10.29
CA VAL A 116 -23.42 9.66 11.44
C VAL A 116 -24.49 8.62 11.08
N GLU A 117 -24.68 8.36 9.79
CA GLU A 117 -25.62 7.31 9.36
C GLU A 117 -25.10 5.94 9.76
N GLY A 118 -26.00 5.03 10.14
CA GLY A 118 -25.66 3.69 10.53
C GLY A 118 -25.37 2.73 9.37
N LYS A 119 -25.35 3.23 8.15
CA LYS A 119 -25.04 2.44 6.95
C LYS A 119 -23.58 2.58 6.58
N TYR A 120 -22.95 1.47 6.20
CA TYR A 120 -21.53 1.42 5.87
C TYR A 120 -21.34 0.86 4.46
N PHE A 121 -20.23 1.25 3.89
CA PHE A 121 -19.77 0.68 2.61
C PHE A 121 -19.37 -0.79 2.75
#